data_e1ae556d5d3df003a6f2b6fd39902baa
#
_entry.id   e1ae556d5d3df003a6f2b6fd39902baa
#
_cell.length_a   1.000
_cell.length_b   1.000
_cell.length_c   1.000
_cell.angle_alpha   90.00
_cell.angle_beta   90.00
_cell.angle_gamma   90.00
#
_symmetry.space_group_name_H-M   'P 1'
#
loop_
_entity.id
_entity.type
_entity.pdbx_description
1 polymer ?
#
loop_
_entity_poly.entity_id
_entity_poly.type
_entity_poly.pdbx_seq_one_letter_code
_entity_poly.pdbx_strand_id
1 'polypeptide(L)'
;VTLYGGKIAPSVGLDYHLFPGIWGYQKAEEYAILERIGYGIVLKQDFEDLGVHKLNVSTFFKDNTSLSNSLITDRGKTKKSDGGVSNTQDFSSYAISLEGKNFFSLSNNLLDGLSYKLGHAKQAKAVKNLGSNSANSSGIDDNTALTQDEKRSSISLMHKSVIAPNTTMRILTEYIKIEHLTGEDAHDREYMTTGLDFYYKKINIGGTYVQETNEAEEADEAIDDKVYQVSIGYLAQDNLHFHVGYKKADEENEIKHTLGAMIQYYFDH
;
A
#
# COMPACT_ATOMS: atom_id res chain seq x y z
N VAL A 1 19.65 7.26 -13.45
CA VAL A 1 19.78 6.01 -12.67
C VAL A 1 19.98 6.36 -11.20
N THR A 2 19.21 5.77 -10.30
CA THR A 2 19.38 5.94 -8.85
C THR A 2 19.53 4.57 -8.21
N LEU A 3 20.54 4.40 -7.36
CA LEU A 3 20.72 3.23 -6.50
C LEU A 3 20.29 3.59 -5.08
N TYR A 4 19.63 2.68 -4.38
CA TYR A 4 19.25 2.88 -2.99
C TYR A 4 19.38 1.58 -2.19
N GLY A 5 19.50 1.69 -0.87
CA GLY A 5 19.60 0.55 0.02
C GLY A 5 19.44 0.94 1.48
N GLY A 6 19.13 -0.04 2.32
CA GLY A 6 18.88 0.13 3.74
C GLY A 6 17.49 -0.36 4.14
N LYS A 7 16.80 0.36 5.04
CA LYS A 7 15.41 0.08 5.37
C LYS A 7 14.52 0.72 4.31
N ILE A 8 13.82 -0.09 3.54
CA ILE A 8 13.06 0.32 2.37
C ILE A 8 11.59 -0.11 2.46
N ALA A 9 10.75 0.53 1.65
CA ALA A 9 9.41 0.08 1.29
C ALA A 9 9.43 -0.32 -0.20
N PRO A 10 9.43 -1.63 -0.53
CA PRO A 10 9.42 -2.10 -1.91
C PRO A 10 8.20 -1.59 -2.68
N SER A 11 8.43 -1.05 -3.88
CA SER A 11 7.39 -0.38 -4.67
C SER A 11 6.55 -1.39 -5.44
N VAL A 12 5.29 -1.56 -5.06
CA VAL A 12 4.30 -2.40 -5.78
C VAL A 12 3.13 -1.53 -6.23
N GLY A 13 2.21 -1.17 -5.33
CA GLY A 13 1.07 -0.28 -5.58
C GLY A 13 1.45 1.21 -5.55
N LEU A 14 0.45 2.07 -5.56
CA LEU A 14 0.61 3.50 -5.29
C LEU A 14 1.15 3.72 -3.88
N ASP A 15 1.71 4.89 -3.65
CA ASP A 15 1.97 5.33 -2.28
C ASP A 15 0.61 5.49 -1.56
N TYR A 16 0.41 4.76 -0.47
CA TYR A 16 -0.85 4.76 0.27
C TYR A 16 -1.24 6.15 0.79
N HIS A 17 -0.29 7.06 0.99
CA HIS A 17 -0.56 8.46 1.34
C HIS A 17 -1.21 9.27 0.22
N LEU A 18 -1.26 8.76 -1.01
CA LEU A 18 -1.95 9.42 -2.12
C LEU A 18 -3.47 9.33 -2.01
N PHE A 19 -4.01 8.33 -1.28
CA PHE A 19 -5.44 8.17 -1.13
C PHE A 19 -6.03 9.25 -0.23
N PRO A 20 -7.07 9.96 -0.73
CA PRO A 20 -7.59 11.15 -0.07
C PRO A 20 -8.38 10.86 1.20
N GLY A 21 -8.45 11.88 2.06
CA GLY A 21 -9.23 11.87 3.30
C GLY A 21 -8.42 11.44 4.53
N ILE A 22 -9.02 11.62 5.71
CA ILE A 22 -8.34 11.38 7.00
C ILE A 22 -7.90 9.91 7.13
N TRP A 23 -8.68 8.98 6.59
CA TRP A 23 -8.43 7.53 6.68
C TRP A 23 -8.17 6.86 5.32
N GLY A 24 -7.99 7.64 4.25
CA GLY A 24 -7.80 7.11 2.90
C GLY A 24 -6.64 6.12 2.78
N TYR A 25 -5.61 6.34 3.58
CA TYR A 25 -4.40 5.53 3.58
C TYR A 25 -4.56 4.16 4.28
N GLN A 26 -5.52 3.99 5.22
CA GLN A 26 -5.57 2.84 6.13
C GLN A 26 -5.60 1.49 5.41
N LYS A 27 -6.56 1.28 4.52
CA LYS A 27 -6.63 0.02 3.76
C LYS A 27 -5.49 -0.14 2.75
N ALA A 28 -5.02 0.96 2.17
CA ALA A 28 -3.88 0.94 1.25
C ALA A 28 -2.55 0.61 1.95
N GLU A 29 -2.42 0.94 3.23
CA GLU A 29 -1.27 0.54 4.05
C GLU A 29 -1.25 -0.97 4.33
N GLU A 30 -2.41 -1.64 4.46
CA GLU A 30 -2.51 -3.09 4.70
C GLU A 30 -1.89 -3.92 3.57
N TYR A 31 -2.05 -3.48 2.33
CA TYR A 31 -1.45 -4.14 1.18
C TYR A 31 -0.08 -3.58 0.75
N ALA A 32 0.46 -2.58 1.44
CA ALA A 32 1.81 -2.09 1.19
C ALA A 32 2.87 -3.03 1.77
N ILE A 33 4.02 -3.15 1.10
CA ILE A 33 5.16 -3.87 1.65
C ILE A 33 6.06 -2.85 2.36
N LEU A 34 6.06 -2.89 3.68
CA LEU A 34 6.76 -1.92 4.51
C LEU A 34 7.87 -2.58 5.35
N GLU A 35 8.83 -1.78 5.81
CA GLU A 35 9.87 -2.18 6.77
C GLU A 35 10.69 -3.39 6.30
N ARG A 36 11.27 -3.30 5.10
CA ARG A 36 12.17 -4.32 4.57
C ARG A 36 13.62 -3.82 4.58
N ILE A 37 14.56 -4.73 4.79
CA ILE A 37 15.98 -4.47 4.52
C ILE A 37 16.25 -4.91 3.09
N GLY A 38 16.78 -3.99 2.30
CA GLY A 38 16.97 -4.29 0.89
C GLY A 38 17.76 -3.22 0.15
N TYR A 39 17.88 -3.44 -1.14
CA TYR A 39 18.45 -2.48 -2.08
C TYR A 39 17.73 -2.58 -3.42
N GLY A 40 17.87 -1.52 -4.20
CA GLY A 40 17.24 -1.47 -5.50
C GLY A 40 17.83 -0.42 -6.43
N ILE A 41 17.32 -0.43 -7.64
CA ILE A 41 17.67 0.49 -8.71
C ILE A 41 16.40 1.12 -9.28
N VAL A 42 16.49 2.42 -9.54
CA VAL A 42 15.49 3.17 -10.29
C VAL A 42 16.09 3.64 -11.60
N LEU A 43 15.50 3.21 -12.71
CA LEU A 43 15.80 3.69 -14.04
C LEU A 43 14.67 4.65 -14.45
N LYS A 44 15.04 5.90 -14.74
CA LYS A 44 14.09 6.91 -15.22
C LYS A 44 14.51 7.32 -16.62
N GLN A 45 13.55 7.28 -17.56
CA GLN A 45 13.74 7.68 -18.95
C GLN A 45 12.61 8.62 -19.35
N ASP A 46 12.98 9.68 -20.05
CA ASP A 46 12.06 10.58 -20.73
C ASP A 46 12.06 10.22 -22.23
N PHE A 47 10.90 9.91 -22.76
CA PHE A 47 10.70 9.51 -24.16
C PHE A 47 9.97 10.62 -24.94
N GLU A 48 10.27 11.88 -24.66
CA GLU A 48 9.67 13.04 -25.32
C GLU A 48 8.14 12.93 -25.40
N ASP A 49 7.67 12.33 -26.50
CA ASP A 49 6.24 12.20 -26.81
C ASP A 49 5.50 11.17 -25.96
N LEU A 50 6.16 10.12 -25.51
CA LEU A 50 5.56 9.06 -24.70
C LEU A 50 5.62 9.35 -23.21
N GLY A 51 6.23 10.48 -22.82
CA GLY A 51 6.32 10.90 -21.43
C GLY A 51 7.44 10.25 -20.64
N VAL A 52 7.39 10.44 -19.34
CA VAL A 52 8.42 9.98 -18.40
C VAL A 52 8.04 8.62 -17.82
N HIS A 53 8.91 7.64 -18.02
CA HIS A 53 8.77 6.30 -17.46
C HIS A 53 9.83 6.04 -16.40
N LYS A 54 9.44 5.29 -15.37
CA LYS A 54 10.29 4.95 -14.25
C LYS A 54 10.14 3.46 -13.93
N LEU A 55 11.20 2.69 -14.14
CA LEU A 55 11.31 1.31 -13.72
C LEU A 55 12.03 1.24 -12.37
N ASN A 56 11.41 0.61 -11.39
CA ASN A 56 12.00 0.34 -10.08
C ASN A 56 12.11 -1.18 -9.89
N VAL A 57 13.30 -1.65 -9.53
CA VAL A 57 13.56 -3.05 -9.19
C VAL A 57 14.28 -3.09 -7.86
N SER A 58 13.80 -3.92 -6.93
CA SER A 58 14.41 -4.10 -5.62
C SER A 58 14.40 -5.55 -5.18
N THR A 59 15.36 -5.90 -4.33
CA THR A 59 15.39 -7.16 -3.60
C THR A 59 15.51 -6.89 -2.11
N PHE A 60 14.90 -7.76 -1.28
CA PHE A 60 14.75 -7.47 0.13
C PHE A 60 14.46 -8.71 0.97
N PHE A 61 14.50 -8.52 2.28
CA PHE A 61 13.96 -9.44 3.29
C PHE A 61 13.30 -8.63 4.43
N LYS A 62 12.48 -9.28 5.26
CA LYS A 62 11.82 -8.67 6.43
C LYS A 62 12.87 -8.16 7.41
N ASP A 63 12.70 -6.94 7.90
CA ASP A 63 13.64 -6.36 8.86
C ASP A 63 13.64 -7.15 10.17
N ASN A 64 14.61 -8.04 10.32
CA ASN A 64 14.92 -8.77 11.55
C ASN A 64 16.24 -8.33 12.17
N THR A 65 16.76 -7.17 11.76
CA THR A 65 17.96 -6.53 12.33
C THR A 65 17.61 -5.79 13.63
N SER A 66 18.63 -5.17 14.23
CA SER A 66 18.41 -4.29 15.41
C SER A 66 17.51 -3.08 15.09
N LEU A 67 17.39 -2.69 13.81
CA LEU A 67 16.55 -1.58 13.36
C LEU A 67 15.04 -1.91 13.43
N SER A 68 14.66 -3.18 13.58
CA SER A 68 13.26 -3.59 13.78
C SER A 68 12.76 -3.32 15.20
N ASN A 69 13.66 -3.06 16.14
CA ASN A 69 13.30 -2.77 17.51
C ASN A 69 12.80 -1.33 17.63
N SER A 70 11.59 -1.15 18.17
CA SER A 70 11.05 0.19 18.40
C SER A 70 11.65 0.81 19.66
N LEU A 71 12.06 2.08 19.56
CA LEU A 71 12.50 2.87 20.73
C LEU A 71 11.32 3.43 21.55
N ILE A 72 10.12 3.43 20.99
CA ILE A 72 8.95 4.12 21.55
C ILE A 72 7.86 3.13 22.00
N THR A 73 7.75 2.00 21.32
CA THR A 73 6.76 0.97 21.62
C THR A 73 7.43 -0.31 22.11
N ASP A 74 6.74 -1.07 22.95
CA ASP A 74 7.21 -2.36 23.51
C ASP A 74 7.04 -3.53 22.52
N ARG A 75 7.07 -3.26 21.21
CA ARG A 75 6.88 -4.25 20.15
C ARG A 75 7.96 -5.33 20.12
N GLY A 76 9.14 -5.02 20.61
CA GLY A 76 10.32 -5.89 20.55
C GLY A 76 10.91 -6.01 19.14
N LYS A 77 12.00 -6.77 19.04
CA LYS A 77 12.73 -7.02 17.79
C LYS A 77 12.13 -8.20 17.05
N THR A 78 11.87 -8.04 15.74
CA THR A 78 11.52 -9.16 14.87
C THR A 78 12.67 -10.17 14.79
N LYS A 79 12.37 -11.45 14.99
CA LYS A 79 13.35 -12.55 14.91
C LYS A 79 13.04 -13.45 13.72
N LYS A 80 14.06 -14.14 13.21
CA LYS A 80 13.85 -15.15 12.15
C LYS A 80 12.89 -16.26 12.58
N SER A 81 12.92 -16.65 13.87
CA SER A 81 12.03 -17.64 14.46
C SER A 81 10.55 -17.24 14.44
N ASP A 82 10.24 -15.93 14.30
CA ASP A 82 8.86 -15.48 14.25
C ASP A 82 8.17 -15.89 12.93
N GLY A 83 8.95 -16.34 11.95
CA GLY A 83 8.45 -16.77 10.64
C GLY A 83 7.86 -15.61 9.83
N GLY A 84 6.93 -15.96 8.95
CA GLY A 84 6.24 -15.02 8.05
C GLY A 84 7.00 -14.79 6.75
N VAL A 85 6.27 -14.32 5.75
CA VAL A 85 6.83 -14.08 4.40
C VAL A 85 7.97 -13.07 4.44
N SER A 86 8.94 -13.27 3.56
CA SER A 86 10.20 -12.51 3.44
C SER A 86 11.13 -12.55 4.68
N ASN A 87 10.80 -13.28 5.75
CA ASN A 87 11.67 -13.41 6.93
C ASN A 87 12.79 -14.45 6.72
N THR A 88 13.51 -14.35 5.60
CA THR A 88 14.49 -15.33 5.11
C THR A 88 15.93 -15.00 5.54
N GLN A 89 16.27 -13.74 5.77
CA GLN A 89 17.63 -13.20 5.97
C GLN A 89 18.52 -13.28 4.70
N ASP A 90 17.90 -13.52 3.56
CA ASP A 90 18.51 -13.46 2.24
C ASP A 90 17.66 -12.63 1.28
N PHE A 91 18.19 -12.30 0.12
CA PHE A 91 17.53 -11.47 -0.88
C PHE A 91 16.69 -12.29 -1.87
N SER A 92 15.93 -13.28 -1.38
CA SER A 92 15.05 -14.14 -2.18
C SER A 92 13.71 -13.48 -2.53
N SER A 93 13.35 -12.38 -1.85
CA SER A 93 12.18 -11.58 -2.16
C SER A 93 12.54 -10.44 -3.09
N TYR A 94 11.62 -10.06 -3.99
CA TYR A 94 11.84 -8.95 -4.91
C TYR A 94 10.54 -8.18 -5.20
N ALA A 95 10.71 -6.95 -5.67
CA ALA A 95 9.64 -6.15 -6.24
C ALA A 95 10.10 -5.45 -7.50
N ILE A 96 9.20 -5.34 -8.47
CA ILE A 96 9.37 -4.59 -9.71
C ILE A 96 8.15 -3.71 -9.94
N SER A 97 8.35 -2.45 -10.30
CA SER A 97 7.26 -1.57 -10.71
C SER A 97 7.64 -0.68 -11.88
N LEU A 98 6.66 -0.42 -12.74
CA LEU A 98 6.76 0.50 -13.87
C LEU A 98 5.73 1.60 -13.71
N GLU A 99 6.20 2.84 -13.67
CA GLU A 99 5.36 4.04 -13.63
C GLU A 99 5.51 4.83 -14.92
N GLY A 100 4.42 5.41 -15.42
CA GLY A 100 4.43 6.33 -16.55
C GLY A 100 3.56 7.55 -16.30
N LYS A 101 4.02 8.73 -16.76
CA LYS A 101 3.31 10.01 -16.63
C LYS A 101 3.72 11.00 -17.72
N ASN A 102 2.93 12.07 -17.85
CA ASN A 102 3.22 13.17 -18.80
C ASN A 102 3.24 12.71 -20.25
N PHE A 103 2.14 12.12 -20.71
CA PHE A 103 1.96 11.63 -22.09
C PHE A 103 1.53 12.79 -23.02
N PHE A 104 2.46 13.66 -23.39
CA PHE A 104 2.16 14.93 -24.07
C PHE A 104 1.82 14.83 -25.55
N SER A 105 2.21 13.76 -26.19
CA SER A 105 2.15 13.64 -27.65
C SER A 105 0.79 13.28 -28.24
N LEU A 106 -0.07 12.78 -27.41
CA LEU A 106 -1.43 12.49 -27.84
C LEU A 106 -2.27 13.75 -27.65
N SER A 107 -2.16 14.71 -28.54
CA SER A 107 -2.72 16.08 -28.61
C SER A 107 -4.15 16.31 -28.07
N ASN A 108 -4.55 15.60 -27.03
CA ASN A 108 -5.79 15.73 -26.30
C ASN A 108 -5.51 16.11 -24.86
N ASN A 109 -5.96 17.27 -24.43
CA ASN A 109 -5.91 17.77 -23.06
C ASN A 109 -6.42 16.77 -21.98
N LEU A 110 -7.09 15.68 -22.38
CA LEU A 110 -7.59 14.62 -21.52
C LEU A 110 -6.48 13.71 -20.96
N LEU A 111 -5.35 13.58 -21.63
CA LEU A 111 -4.23 12.75 -21.17
C LEU A 111 -3.19 13.55 -20.39
N ASP A 112 -3.30 14.89 -20.42
CA ASP A 112 -2.51 15.74 -19.55
C ASP A 112 -2.89 15.46 -18.09
N GLY A 113 -1.92 15.01 -17.30
CA GLY A 113 -2.15 14.65 -15.90
C GLY A 113 -2.51 13.19 -15.65
N LEU A 114 -2.62 12.36 -16.72
CA LEU A 114 -2.72 10.91 -16.56
C LEU A 114 -1.38 10.31 -16.14
N SER A 115 -1.42 9.39 -15.22
CA SER A 115 -0.31 8.52 -14.86
C SER A 115 -0.80 7.10 -14.57
N TYR A 116 0.08 6.14 -14.76
CA TYR A 116 -0.18 4.75 -14.41
C TYR A 116 0.96 4.17 -13.58
N LYS A 117 0.65 3.09 -12.86
CA LYS A 117 1.64 2.25 -12.23
C LYS A 117 1.23 0.79 -12.36
N LEU A 118 2.19 -0.05 -12.72
CA LEU A 118 2.10 -1.50 -12.72
C LEU A 118 3.12 -2.01 -11.70
N GLY A 119 2.77 -2.99 -10.91
CA GLY A 119 3.67 -3.53 -9.92
C GLY A 119 3.51 -5.04 -9.74
N HIS A 120 4.63 -5.67 -9.42
CA HIS A 120 4.65 -7.07 -9.02
C HIS A 120 5.71 -7.29 -7.95
N ALA A 121 5.39 -8.08 -6.93
CA ALA A 121 6.35 -8.49 -5.91
C ALA A 121 6.13 -9.95 -5.54
N LYS A 122 7.24 -10.57 -5.14
CA LYS A 122 7.27 -11.87 -4.50
C LYS A 122 7.92 -11.74 -3.14
N GLN A 123 7.24 -12.17 -2.10
CA GLN A 123 7.77 -12.34 -0.75
C GLN A 123 8.03 -13.81 -0.51
N ALA A 124 9.29 -14.20 -0.44
CA ALA A 124 9.68 -15.60 -0.31
C ALA A 124 9.20 -16.19 1.02
N LYS A 125 8.72 -17.42 0.99
CA LYS A 125 8.34 -18.16 2.20
C LYS A 125 9.53 -18.33 3.14
N ALA A 126 9.28 -18.23 4.45
CA ALA A 126 10.28 -18.51 5.46
C ALA A 126 9.85 -19.68 6.32
N VAL A 127 10.78 -20.59 6.57
CA VAL A 127 10.54 -21.74 7.46
C VAL A 127 10.55 -21.23 8.90
N LYS A 128 9.44 -21.43 9.62
CA LYS A 128 9.41 -21.25 11.07
C LYS A 128 10.25 -22.38 11.67
N ASN A 129 11.44 -22.08 12.19
CA ASN A 129 12.20 -23.04 12.95
C ASN A 129 11.52 -23.23 14.33
N LEU A 130 10.58 -24.13 14.39
CA LEU A 130 10.09 -24.67 15.66
C LEU A 130 11.27 -25.39 16.31
N GLY A 131 11.90 -24.74 17.31
CA GLY A 131 12.84 -25.43 18.16
C GLY A 131 12.16 -26.69 18.70
N SER A 132 12.83 -27.82 18.62
CA SER A 132 12.35 -29.18 18.92
C SER A 132 11.80 -29.43 20.35
N ASN A 133 11.42 -28.39 21.09
CA ASN A 133 11.04 -28.46 22.50
C ASN A 133 9.74 -27.72 22.85
N SER A 134 8.87 -27.44 21.91
CA SER A 134 7.54 -26.89 22.27
C SER A 134 6.44 -27.89 21.91
N ALA A 135 6.39 -28.98 22.63
CA ALA A 135 5.17 -29.76 22.77
C ALA A 135 4.22 -28.98 23.68
N ASN A 136 3.44 -28.07 23.09
CA ASN A 136 2.32 -27.47 23.80
C ASN A 136 1.21 -28.51 23.94
N SER A 137 0.76 -28.68 25.18
CA SER A 137 -0.22 -29.67 25.65
C SER A 137 -1.66 -29.49 25.12
N SER A 138 -1.87 -28.81 24.01
CA SER A 138 -3.19 -28.57 23.42
C SER A 138 -3.43 -29.23 22.05
N GLY A 139 -2.55 -30.14 21.62
CA GLY A 139 -2.86 -31.03 20.46
C GLY A 139 -3.09 -30.31 19.11
N ILE A 140 -2.80 -29.04 18.99
CA ILE A 140 -2.81 -28.32 17.73
C ILE A 140 -1.42 -28.53 17.13
N ASP A 141 -1.38 -29.24 16.02
CA ASP A 141 -0.16 -29.41 15.20
C ASP A 141 0.23 -28.04 14.67
N ASP A 142 1.09 -27.32 15.39
CA ASP A 142 1.60 -25.97 15.07
C ASP A 142 2.63 -26.01 13.93
N ASN A 143 2.50 -27.02 13.07
CA ASN A 143 3.34 -27.33 11.94
C ASN A 143 2.83 -26.72 10.62
N THR A 144 2.10 -25.59 10.70
CA THR A 144 1.81 -24.78 9.51
C THR A 144 3.09 -24.05 9.09
N ALA A 145 4.03 -24.80 8.52
CA ALA A 145 5.09 -24.23 7.71
C ALA A 145 4.41 -23.40 6.60
N LEU A 146 4.82 -22.14 6.42
CA LEU A 146 4.42 -21.40 5.23
C LEU A 146 4.73 -22.25 4.01
N THR A 147 3.70 -22.55 3.23
CA THR A 147 3.83 -23.51 2.12
C THR A 147 4.18 -22.81 0.83
N GLN A 148 3.80 -21.53 0.70
CA GLN A 148 3.89 -20.75 -0.53
C GLN A 148 4.65 -19.43 -0.37
N ASP A 149 5.17 -18.94 -1.49
CA ASP A 149 5.62 -17.55 -1.61
C ASP A 149 4.39 -16.66 -1.77
N GLU A 150 4.30 -15.56 -1.01
CA GLU A 150 3.26 -14.56 -1.25
C GLU A 150 3.60 -13.74 -2.49
N LYS A 151 2.62 -13.53 -3.36
CA LYS A 151 2.77 -12.67 -4.54
C LYS A 151 1.78 -11.51 -4.48
N ARG A 152 2.21 -10.33 -4.89
CA ARG A 152 1.37 -9.14 -5.02
C ARG A 152 1.48 -8.60 -6.43
N SER A 153 0.35 -8.38 -7.09
CA SER A 153 0.29 -7.77 -8.42
C SER A 153 -0.66 -6.58 -8.39
N SER A 154 -0.26 -5.45 -8.97
CA SER A 154 -1.06 -4.23 -8.96
C SER A 154 -1.14 -3.56 -10.32
N ILE A 155 -2.26 -2.91 -10.55
CA ILE A 155 -2.47 -1.94 -11.61
C ILE A 155 -3.15 -0.70 -11.04
N SER A 156 -2.60 0.47 -11.33
CA SER A 156 -3.09 1.74 -10.80
C SER A 156 -3.14 2.79 -11.89
N LEU A 157 -4.15 3.64 -11.84
CA LEU A 157 -4.33 4.80 -12.70
C LEU A 157 -4.58 6.04 -11.82
N MET A 158 -4.01 7.16 -12.20
CA MET A 158 -4.29 8.45 -11.58
C MET A 158 -4.40 9.52 -12.66
N HIS A 159 -5.40 10.38 -12.51
CA HIS A 159 -5.56 11.55 -13.36
C HIS A 159 -5.72 12.80 -12.49
N LYS A 160 -4.91 13.82 -12.76
CA LYS A 160 -4.98 15.13 -12.12
C LYS A 160 -5.17 16.20 -13.16
N SER A 161 -6.24 16.98 -13.04
CA SER A 161 -6.57 18.07 -13.99
C SER A 161 -6.96 19.36 -13.27
N VAL A 162 -6.68 20.49 -13.91
CA VAL A 162 -7.21 21.79 -13.55
C VAL A 162 -8.52 21.98 -14.30
N ILE A 163 -9.65 21.88 -13.58
CA ILE A 163 -10.99 21.90 -14.17
C ILE A 163 -11.61 23.30 -14.24
N ALA A 164 -11.09 24.23 -13.43
CA ALA A 164 -11.46 25.65 -13.43
C ALA A 164 -10.35 26.48 -12.77
N PRO A 165 -10.37 27.83 -12.85
CA PRO A 165 -9.44 28.66 -12.12
C PRO A 165 -9.42 28.34 -10.62
N ASN A 166 -8.24 28.06 -10.07
CA ASN A 166 -8.01 27.64 -8.67
C ASN A 166 -8.72 26.35 -8.26
N THR A 167 -9.14 25.52 -9.23
CA THR A 167 -9.83 24.26 -8.96
C THR A 167 -9.09 23.12 -9.61
N THR A 168 -8.59 22.21 -8.80
CA THR A 168 -7.93 20.97 -9.24
C THR A 168 -8.75 19.77 -8.81
N MET A 169 -8.92 18.81 -9.71
CA MET A 169 -9.49 17.52 -9.44
C MET A 169 -8.41 16.44 -9.60
N ARG A 170 -8.40 15.46 -8.71
CA ARG A 170 -7.60 14.25 -8.85
C ARG A 170 -8.49 13.04 -8.59
N ILE A 171 -8.45 12.10 -9.52
CA ILE A 171 -9.03 10.77 -9.36
C ILE A 171 -7.90 9.76 -9.44
N LEU A 172 -7.96 8.75 -8.59
CA LEU A 172 -7.03 7.63 -8.61
C LEU A 172 -7.77 6.34 -8.34
N THR A 173 -7.32 5.27 -8.97
CA THR A 173 -7.85 3.93 -8.75
C THR A 173 -6.71 2.92 -8.78
N GLU A 174 -6.82 1.90 -7.93
CA GLU A 174 -5.84 0.85 -7.82
C GLU A 174 -6.56 -0.48 -7.60
N TYR A 175 -6.13 -1.50 -8.32
CA TYR A 175 -6.46 -2.89 -8.07
C TYR A 175 -5.19 -3.61 -7.67
N ILE A 176 -5.25 -4.36 -6.57
CA ILE A 176 -4.18 -5.23 -6.09
C ILE A 176 -4.75 -6.61 -5.82
N LYS A 177 -4.07 -7.63 -6.37
CA LYS A 177 -4.25 -9.03 -6.01
C LYS A 177 -3.07 -9.51 -5.19
N ILE A 178 -3.35 -10.20 -4.08
CA ILE A 178 -2.38 -10.87 -3.23
C ILE A 178 -2.71 -12.37 -3.26
N GLU A 179 -1.79 -13.15 -3.79
CA GLU A 179 -1.86 -14.61 -3.79
C GLU A 179 -1.08 -15.15 -2.60
N HIS A 180 -1.64 -16.13 -1.90
CA HIS A 180 -1.04 -16.77 -0.71
C HIS A 180 -0.66 -15.76 0.37
N LEU A 181 -1.64 -14.96 0.79
CA LEU A 181 -1.46 -13.94 1.83
C LEU A 181 -0.80 -14.58 3.06
N THR A 182 0.23 -13.93 3.58
CA THR A 182 1.06 -14.44 4.68
C THR A 182 1.81 -15.75 4.41
N GLY A 183 1.77 -16.27 3.18
CA GLY A 183 2.37 -17.55 2.77
C GLY A 183 1.47 -18.76 3.01
N GLU A 184 0.19 -18.54 3.29
CA GLU A 184 -0.81 -19.60 3.46
C GLU A 184 -1.34 -20.06 2.11
N ASP A 185 -1.54 -21.37 1.96
CA ASP A 185 -2.16 -21.94 0.77
C ASP A 185 -3.64 -21.54 0.73
N ALA A 186 -4.16 -21.29 -0.47
CA ALA A 186 -5.57 -20.95 -0.67
C ALA A 186 -6.10 -19.74 0.14
N HIS A 187 -5.26 -18.76 0.42
CA HIS A 187 -5.64 -17.52 1.07
C HIS A 187 -5.29 -16.33 0.17
N ASP A 188 -6.17 -16.08 -0.80
CA ASP A 188 -6.03 -14.97 -1.73
C ASP A 188 -6.85 -13.78 -1.28
N ARG A 189 -6.36 -12.58 -1.60
CA ARG A 189 -7.03 -11.32 -1.26
C ARG A 189 -6.94 -10.33 -2.40
N GLU A 190 -8.05 -9.66 -2.68
CA GLU A 190 -8.12 -8.64 -3.71
C GLU A 190 -8.61 -7.32 -3.13
N TYR A 191 -8.00 -6.21 -3.58
CA TYR A 191 -8.39 -4.86 -3.20
C TYR A 191 -8.68 -4.02 -4.44
N MET A 192 -9.81 -3.32 -4.41
CA MET A 192 -10.13 -2.26 -5.35
C MET A 192 -10.28 -0.96 -4.57
N THR A 193 -9.36 -0.04 -4.76
CA THR A 193 -9.34 1.24 -4.06
C THR A 193 -9.53 2.38 -5.05
N THR A 194 -10.49 3.27 -4.81
CA THR A 194 -10.74 4.47 -5.64
C THR A 194 -10.78 5.70 -4.76
N GLY A 195 -10.04 6.74 -5.14
CA GLY A 195 -9.99 8.02 -4.46
C GLY A 195 -10.35 9.18 -5.37
N LEU A 196 -11.02 10.19 -4.83
CA LEU A 196 -11.38 11.43 -5.51
C LEU A 196 -11.09 12.63 -4.62
N ASP A 197 -10.34 13.61 -5.15
CA ASP A 197 -10.04 14.87 -4.50
C ASP A 197 -10.49 16.06 -5.32
N PHE A 198 -11.04 17.06 -4.63
CA PHE A 198 -11.24 18.39 -5.15
C PHE A 198 -10.50 19.42 -4.29
N TYR A 199 -9.72 20.27 -4.91
CA TYR A 199 -9.04 21.41 -4.29
C TYR A 199 -9.59 22.69 -4.88
N TYR A 200 -10.16 23.54 -4.06
CA TYR A 200 -10.58 24.88 -4.44
C TYR A 200 -10.01 25.89 -3.45
N LYS A 201 -9.03 26.68 -3.90
CA LYS A 201 -8.32 27.64 -3.04
C LYS A 201 -7.77 26.95 -1.79
N LYS A 202 -8.35 27.28 -0.63
CA LYS A 202 -7.98 26.76 0.69
C LYS A 202 -8.83 25.57 1.16
N ILE A 203 -9.76 25.10 0.35
CA ILE A 203 -10.66 24.00 0.69
C ILE A 203 -10.25 22.75 -0.10
N ASN A 204 -10.20 21.64 0.59
CA ASN A 204 -10.06 20.31 0.01
C ASN A 204 -11.26 19.45 0.39
N ILE A 205 -11.84 18.74 -0.58
CA ILE A 205 -12.85 17.73 -0.35
C ILE A 205 -12.33 16.44 -0.96
N GLY A 206 -12.16 15.41 -0.15
CA GLY A 206 -11.63 14.14 -0.59
C GLY A 206 -12.46 12.97 -0.08
N GLY A 207 -12.53 11.90 -0.87
CA GLY A 207 -13.16 10.65 -0.49
C GLY A 207 -12.43 9.46 -1.06
N THR A 208 -12.50 8.33 -0.34
CA THR A 208 -11.95 7.05 -0.77
C THR A 208 -12.98 5.96 -0.56
N TYR A 209 -13.10 5.09 -1.55
CA TYR A 209 -13.83 3.84 -1.50
C TYR A 209 -12.85 2.68 -1.62
N VAL A 210 -12.99 1.69 -0.76
CA VAL A 210 -12.25 0.44 -0.83
C VAL A 210 -13.23 -0.72 -0.81
N GLN A 211 -13.02 -1.66 -1.69
CA GLN A 211 -13.60 -3.01 -1.63
C GLN A 211 -12.46 -3.99 -1.46
N GLU A 212 -12.58 -4.86 -0.48
CA GLU A 212 -11.69 -5.97 -0.20
C GLU A 212 -12.48 -7.27 -0.35
N THR A 213 -11.94 -8.21 -1.12
CA THR A 213 -12.52 -9.55 -1.30
C THR A 213 -11.53 -10.57 -0.77
N ASN A 214 -11.98 -11.42 0.15
CA ASN A 214 -11.23 -12.54 0.70
C ASN A 214 -11.71 -13.83 0.06
N GLU A 215 -10.83 -14.53 -0.63
CA GLU A 215 -11.06 -15.88 -1.14
C GLU A 215 -10.37 -16.88 -0.20
N ALA A 216 -11.15 -17.62 0.59
CA ALA A 216 -10.65 -18.75 1.39
C ALA A 216 -11.29 -20.04 0.85
N GLU A 217 -10.50 -21.12 0.69
CA GLU A 217 -10.97 -22.38 0.12
C GLU A 217 -12.15 -23.04 0.88
N GLU A 218 -12.28 -22.75 2.19
CA GLU A 218 -13.30 -23.36 3.04
C GLU A 218 -14.53 -22.48 3.29
N ALA A 219 -14.59 -21.27 2.75
CA ALA A 219 -15.74 -20.39 2.89
C ALA A 219 -16.70 -20.62 1.72
N ASP A 220 -17.93 -21.04 2.00
CA ASP A 220 -19.00 -21.17 0.99
C ASP A 220 -19.34 -19.83 0.29
N GLU A 221 -18.87 -18.70 0.80
CA GLU A 221 -19.02 -17.36 0.21
C GLU A 221 -17.78 -16.50 0.44
N ALA A 222 -17.31 -15.82 -0.61
CA ALA A 222 -16.29 -14.78 -0.48
C ALA A 222 -16.79 -13.65 0.43
N ILE A 223 -15.97 -13.24 1.39
CA ILE A 223 -16.31 -12.12 2.28
C ILE A 223 -15.89 -10.83 1.62
N ASP A 224 -16.86 -9.96 1.33
CA ASP A 224 -16.65 -8.64 0.76
C ASP A 224 -16.70 -7.57 1.85
N ASP A 225 -15.55 -6.98 2.17
CA ASP A 225 -15.46 -5.82 3.04
C ASP A 225 -15.51 -4.52 2.23
N LYS A 226 -16.21 -3.51 2.72
CA LYS A 226 -16.36 -2.21 2.02
C LYS A 226 -16.14 -1.05 2.98
N VAL A 227 -15.25 -0.15 2.60
CA VAL A 227 -14.98 1.07 3.37
C VAL A 227 -15.25 2.30 2.51
N TYR A 228 -16.09 3.19 3.02
CA TYR A 228 -16.37 4.50 2.43
C TYR A 228 -15.92 5.57 3.39
N GLN A 229 -15.19 6.54 2.89
CA GLN A 229 -14.85 7.70 3.69
C GLN A 229 -14.92 8.98 2.87
N VAL A 230 -15.26 10.07 3.53
CA VAL A 230 -15.24 11.43 2.97
C VAL A 230 -14.67 12.39 4.02
N SER A 231 -13.94 13.39 3.57
CA SER A 231 -13.43 14.44 4.45
C SER A 231 -13.44 15.80 3.75
N ILE A 232 -13.55 16.84 4.57
CA ILE A 232 -13.37 18.22 4.15
C ILE A 232 -12.19 18.79 4.93
N GLY A 233 -11.26 19.39 4.20
CA GLY A 233 -10.08 20.05 4.73
C GLY A 233 -10.10 21.55 4.49
N TYR A 234 -9.47 22.29 5.39
CA TYR A 234 -9.25 23.73 5.27
C TYR A 234 -7.80 24.07 5.57
N LEU A 235 -7.15 24.73 4.61
CA LEU A 235 -5.79 25.26 4.73
C LEU A 235 -5.84 26.63 5.42
N ALA A 236 -5.64 26.66 6.73
CA ALA A 236 -5.68 27.90 7.50
C ALA A 236 -4.44 28.77 7.23
N GLN A 237 -3.27 28.13 7.20
CA GLN A 237 -1.97 28.71 6.82
C GLN A 237 -1.26 27.69 5.90
N ASP A 238 -0.21 28.10 5.22
CA ASP A 238 0.50 27.25 4.23
C ASP A 238 1.00 25.93 4.83
N ASN A 239 1.19 25.90 6.13
CA ASN A 239 1.67 24.72 6.87
C ASN A 239 0.66 24.19 7.91
N LEU A 240 -0.56 24.74 8.01
CA LEU A 240 -1.56 24.33 9.01
C LEU A 240 -2.88 23.96 8.35
N HIS A 241 -3.25 22.68 8.44
CA HIS A 241 -4.45 22.09 7.86
C HIS A 241 -5.38 21.57 8.94
N PHE A 242 -6.67 21.81 8.77
CA PHE A 242 -7.74 21.21 9.58
C PHE A 242 -8.59 20.30 8.70
N HIS A 243 -8.93 19.14 9.18
CA HIS A 243 -9.80 18.21 8.48
C HIS A 243 -10.88 17.68 9.41
N VAL A 244 -12.07 17.48 8.86
CA VAL A 244 -13.15 16.72 9.46
C VAL A 244 -13.60 15.66 8.46
N GLY A 245 -14.01 14.49 8.95
CA GLY A 245 -14.37 13.40 8.06
C GLY A 245 -15.33 12.41 8.71
N TYR A 246 -15.96 11.64 7.84
CA TYR A 246 -16.84 10.54 8.17
C TYR A 246 -16.37 9.29 7.44
N LYS A 247 -16.37 8.15 8.16
CA LYS A 247 -16.08 6.82 7.62
C LYS A 247 -17.21 5.87 7.96
N LYS A 248 -17.67 5.09 6.98
CA LYS A 248 -18.49 3.91 7.14
C LYS A 248 -17.65 2.71 6.70
N ALA A 249 -17.45 1.76 7.59
CA ALA A 249 -16.83 0.47 7.31
C ALA A 249 -17.88 -0.62 7.48
N ASP A 250 -17.98 -1.51 6.50
CA ASP A 250 -18.78 -2.72 6.49
C ASP A 250 -17.77 -3.86 6.37
N GLU A 251 -17.35 -4.39 7.50
CA GLU A 251 -16.25 -5.34 7.63
C GLU A 251 -16.69 -6.49 8.54
N GLU A 252 -16.44 -7.72 8.13
CA GLU A 252 -16.82 -8.92 8.90
C GLU A 252 -18.30 -8.97 9.30
N ASN A 253 -19.20 -8.51 8.43
CA ASN A 253 -20.65 -8.36 8.68
C ASN A 253 -21.02 -7.37 9.80
N GLU A 254 -20.09 -6.49 10.18
CA GLU A 254 -20.33 -5.39 11.11
C GLU A 254 -20.24 -4.04 10.42
N ILE A 255 -21.27 -3.20 10.62
CA ILE A 255 -21.27 -1.82 10.11
C ILE A 255 -20.81 -0.88 11.20
N LYS A 256 -19.68 -0.19 10.95
CA LYS A 256 -19.10 0.81 11.86
C LYS A 256 -19.14 2.20 11.25
N HIS A 257 -19.56 3.18 12.04
CA HIS A 257 -19.59 4.60 11.66
C HIS A 257 -18.59 5.38 12.52
N THR A 258 -17.73 6.18 11.87
CA THR A 258 -16.71 6.97 12.58
C THR A 258 -16.77 8.42 12.11
N LEU A 259 -16.84 9.34 13.06
CA LEU A 259 -16.57 10.76 12.84
C LEU A 259 -15.20 11.11 13.41
N GLY A 260 -14.44 11.94 12.72
CA GLY A 260 -13.13 12.33 13.18
C GLY A 260 -12.73 13.72 12.71
N ALA A 261 -11.77 14.26 13.44
CA ALA A 261 -11.09 15.51 13.09
C ALA A 261 -9.58 15.30 13.16
N MET A 262 -8.85 15.97 12.27
CA MET A 262 -7.39 15.92 12.21
C MET A 262 -6.85 17.36 12.09
N ILE A 263 -5.79 17.64 12.83
CA ILE A 263 -4.97 18.83 12.66
C ILE A 263 -3.61 18.39 12.16
N GLN A 264 -3.17 18.92 11.03
CA GLN A 264 -1.88 18.59 10.44
C GLN A 264 -1.04 19.87 10.32
N TYR A 265 0.15 19.82 10.89
CA TYR A 265 1.12 20.90 10.82
C TYR A 265 2.41 20.40 10.14
N TYR A 266 2.83 21.10 9.12
CA TYR A 266 4.09 20.82 8.42
C TYR A 266 5.16 21.78 8.96
N PHE A 267 6.25 21.23 9.47
CA PHE A 267 7.41 22.01 9.87
C PHE A 267 8.22 22.37 8.64
N ASP A 268 8.47 23.65 8.45
CA ASP A 268 9.41 24.09 7.42
C ASP A 268 10.83 23.64 7.82
N HIS A 269 11.52 22.97 6.91
CA HIS A 269 12.92 22.53 7.06
C HIS A 269 13.83 23.38 6.20
#